data_18394240beb374317bd558d95191fc5e
#
_entry.id   18394240beb374317bd558d95191fc5e
#
_cell.length_a   1.000
_cell.length_b   1.000
_cell.length_c   1.000
_cell.angle_alpha   90.00
_cell.angle_beta   90.00
_cell.angle_gamma   90.00
#
_symmetry.space_group_name_H-M   'P 1'
#
loop_
_entity.id
_entity.type
_entity.pdbx_description
1 polymer ?
#
loop_
_entity_poly.entity_id
_entity_poly.type
_entity_poly.pdbx_seq_one_letter_code
_entity_poly.pdbx_strand_id
1 'polypeptide(L)'
;NFENPNFKLVSINVSRFDANKHMAESVVGDAKVSLLDISNALGNWKAPDDWYKKSREALNSWNNYLDKESGPTNQKLPSYAHVAGAIYRKSDPSDIAVTAAGGLVGEVLQVWRPRELNTHETEWGFSCMSYEISGALGIKMANPKKEVIAFVGDGSYLLYNSDIYSSVITNHKLIIVVCDNGGHAVINRLQLYKGGKEFNCLFESSKVDNLKNIDFAKHAESLGATGENVSSVSDLEAAFVRAKKSKSTYVISIK
;
A
#
# COMPACT_ATOMS: atom_id res chain seq x y z
N ASN A 1 -6.65 -9.58 18.42
CA ASN A 1 -7.02 -10.72 19.25
C ASN A 1 -6.94 -10.31 20.71
N PHE A 2 -8.09 -10.31 21.38
CA PHE A 2 -8.22 -9.95 22.80
C PHE A 2 -8.15 -11.23 23.62
N GLU A 3 -6.92 -11.71 23.86
CA GLU A 3 -6.68 -13.02 24.50
C GLU A 3 -6.75 -12.96 26.04
N ASN A 4 -6.54 -11.78 26.63
CA ASN A 4 -6.66 -11.62 28.07
C ASN A 4 -8.14 -11.55 28.47
N PRO A 5 -8.69 -12.54 29.22
CA PRO A 5 -10.11 -12.53 29.61
C PRO A 5 -10.48 -11.38 30.56
N ASN A 6 -9.49 -10.75 31.20
CA ASN A 6 -9.70 -9.66 32.14
C ASN A 6 -9.50 -8.26 31.52
N PHE A 7 -9.29 -8.17 30.20
CA PHE A 7 -9.16 -6.87 29.57
C PHE A 7 -10.51 -6.12 29.58
N LYS A 8 -10.43 -4.80 29.70
CA LYS A 8 -11.57 -3.91 29.50
C LYS A 8 -11.36 -3.14 28.22
N LEU A 9 -12.33 -3.21 27.32
CA LEU A 9 -12.31 -2.50 26.04
C LEU A 9 -13.26 -1.32 26.10
N VAL A 10 -12.74 -0.14 25.78
CA VAL A 10 -13.55 1.05 25.53
C VAL A 10 -13.45 1.35 24.03
N SER A 11 -14.58 1.51 23.37
CA SER A 11 -14.67 1.80 21.94
C SER A 11 -15.30 3.16 21.70
N ILE A 12 -14.60 4.05 21.02
CA ILE A 12 -15.10 5.36 20.60
C ILE A 12 -15.45 5.26 19.12
N ASN A 13 -16.71 5.45 18.77
CA ASN A 13 -17.16 5.42 17.38
C ASN A 13 -18.45 6.25 17.20
N VAL A 14 -18.59 6.94 16.07
CA VAL A 14 -19.82 7.66 15.72
C VAL A 14 -20.98 6.70 15.39
N SER A 15 -20.68 5.49 14.92
CA SER A 15 -21.64 4.43 14.69
C SER A 15 -21.89 3.66 16.00
N ARG A 16 -23.12 3.67 16.48
CA ARG A 16 -23.52 2.89 17.67
C ARG A 16 -23.25 1.40 17.48
N PHE A 17 -23.49 0.87 16.29
CA PHE A 17 -23.26 -0.54 15.99
C PHE A 17 -21.78 -0.92 16.16
N ASP A 18 -20.88 -0.11 15.61
CA ASP A 18 -19.45 -0.37 15.69
C ASP A 18 -18.88 -0.10 17.09
N ALA A 19 -19.40 0.89 17.81
CA ALA A 19 -18.98 1.17 19.18
C ALA A 19 -19.24 -0.02 20.13
N ASN A 20 -20.29 -0.82 19.89
CA ASN A 20 -20.63 -1.97 20.74
C ASN A 20 -19.96 -3.29 20.33
N LYS A 21 -19.14 -3.30 19.28
CA LYS A 21 -18.43 -4.52 18.89
C LYS A 21 -17.51 -5.02 20.01
N HIS A 22 -17.29 -6.32 20.04
CA HIS A 22 -16.41 -7.00 21.00
C HIS A 22 -16.81 -6.79 22.48
N MET A 23 -18.10 -6.55 22.76
CA MET A 23 -18.59 -6.26 24.13
C MET A 23 -17.87 -5.06 24.78
N ALA A 24 -17.50 -4.08 23.98
CA ALA A 24 -16.82 -2.88 24.48
C ALA A 24 -17.77 -1.99 25.28
N GLU A 25 -17.22 -1.29 26.27
CA GLU A 25 -17.86 -0.10 26.84
C GLU A 25 -17.92 0.97 25.75
N SER A 26 -19.12 1.30 25.30
CA SER A 26 -19.29 2.13 24.10
C SER A 26 -19.37 3.62 24.41
N VAL A 27 -18.53 4.41 23.74
CA VAL A 27 -18.62 5.87 23.67
C VAL A 27 -19.06 6.23 22.26
N VAL A 28 -20.34 6.55 22.10
CA VAL A 28 -20.89 6.95 20.79
C VAL A 28 -20.69 8.44 20.60
N GLY A 29 -19.72 8.82 19.75
CA GLY A 29 -19.38 10.22 19.55
C GLY A 29 -18.21 10.41 18.56
N ASP A 30 -17.95 11.66 18.23
CA ASP A 30 -16.78 12.05 17.44
C ASP A 30 -15.49 11.75 18.22
N ALA A 31 -14.52 11.11 17.54
CA ALA A 31 -13.27 10.68 18.18
C ALA A 31 -12.46 11.85 18.75
N LYS A 32 -12.39 12.99 18.03
CA LYS A 32 -11.63 14.16 18.46
C LYS A 32 -12.24 14.77 19.73
N VAL A 33 -13.55 14.96 19.74
CA VAL A 33 -14.27 15.51 20.89
C VAL A 33 -14.15 14.58 22.09
N SER A 34 -14.42 13.29 21.91
CA SER A 34 -14.33 12.29 22.97
C SER A 34 -12.91 12.17 23.57
N LEU A 35 -11.89 12.22 22.74
CA LEU A 35 -10.48 12.20 23.22
C LEU A 35 -10.12 13.46 24.01
N LEU A 36 -10.63 14.63 23.62
CA LEU A 36 -10.42 15.86 24.39
C LEU A 36 -11.12 15.78 25.76
N ASP A 37 -12.34 15.27 25.81
CA ASP A 37 -13.09 15.09 27.06
C ASP A 37 -12.41 14.08 27.99
N ILE A 38 -11.93 12.96 27.45
CA ILE A 38 -11.15 11.97 28.19
C ILE A 38 -9.86 12.59 28.72
N SER A 39 -9.13 13.35 27.88
CA SER A 39 -7.90 14.02 28.30
C SER A 39 -8.16 14.99 29.45
N ASN A 40 -9.24 15.76 29.40
CA ASN A 40 -9.63 16.68 30.47
C ASN A 40 -10.02 15.92 31.74
N ALA A 41 -10.75 14.82 31.63
CA ALA A 41 -11.15 13.99 32.76
C ALA A 41 -9.97 13.28 33.44
N LEU A 42 -8.94 12.91 32.70
CA LEU A 42 -7.71 12.31 33.23
C LEU A 42 -6.88 13.29 34.07
N GLY A 43 -7.01 14.59 33.84
CA GLY A 43 -6.27 15.62 34.57
C GLY A 43 -4.75 15.39 34.54
N ASN A 44 -4.17 15.17 35.70
CA ASN A 44 -2.72 14.98 35.85
C ASN A 44 -2.25 13.52 35.69
N TRP A 45 -3.14 12.60 35.32
CA TRP A 45 -2.76 11.20 35.12
C TRP A 45 -1.72 11.06 34.02
N LYS A 46 -0.74 10.22 34.24
CA LYS A 46 0.30 9.87 33.25
C LYS A 46 0.49 8.37 33.24
N ALA A 47 0.75 7.85 32.03
CA ALA A 47 1.18 6.46 31.92
C ALA A 47 2.48 6.23 32.68
N PRO A 48 2.72 5.03 33.25
CA PRO A 48 3.99 4.69 33.87
C PRO A 48 5.17 4.90 32.93
N ASP A 49 6.28 5.42 33.45
CA ASP A 49 7.49 5.73 32.65
C ASP A 49 8.05 4.48 31.93
N ASP A 50 7.96 3.31 32.55
CA ASP A 50 8.40 2.06 31.96
C ASP A 50 7.54 1.65 30.74
N TRP A 51 6.24 1.98 30.72
CA TRP A 51 5.36 1.78 29.56
C TRP A 51 5.83 2.63 28.37
N TYR A 52 6.08 3.91 28.61
CA TYR A 52 6.58 4.80 27.55
C TYR A 52 7.93 4.32 27.00
N LYS A 53 8.86 3.96 27.89
CA LYS A 53 10.18 3.43 27.51
C LYS A 53 10.07 2.16 26.66
N LYS A 54 9.30 1.17 27.11
CA LYS A 54 9.07 -0.08 26.36
C LYS A 54 8.43 0.16 24.99
N SER A 55 7.45 1.07 24.91
CA SER A 55 6.81 1.43 23.64
C SER A 55 7.81 2.04 22.66
N ARG A 56 8.70 2.92 23.13
CA ARG A 56 9.74 3.53 22.29
C ARG A 56 10.80 2.53 21.86
N GLU A 57 11.21 1.64 22.72
CA GLU A 57 12.16 0.56 22.41
C GLU A 57 11.57 -0.38 21.35
N ALA A 58 10.31 -0.78 21.50
CA ALA A 58 9.62 -1.62 20.52
C ALA A 58 9.50 -0.91 19.15
N LEU A 59 9.13 0.37 19.13
CA LEU A 59 9.06 1.16 17.90
C LEU A 59 10.42 1.28 17.20
N ASN A 60 11.48 1.55 17.97
CA ASN A 60 12.83 1.66 17.43
C ASN A 60 13.32 0.31 16.85
N SER A 61 13.07 -0.78 17.56
CA SER A 61 13.42 -2.13 17.09
C SER A 61 12.67 -2.47 15.79
N TRP A 62 11.39 -2.14 15.72
CA TRP A 62 10.58 -2.32 14.52
C TRP A 62 11.08 -1.48 13.36
N ASN A 63 11.36 -0.20 13.57
CA ASN A 63 11.89 0.68 12.52
C ASN A 63 13.24 0.19 11.98
N ASN A 64 14.15 -0.23 12.88
CA ASN A 64 15.45 -0.79 12.49
C ASN A 64 15.29 -2.07 11.65
N TYR A 65 14.35 -2.93 12.03
CA TYR A 65 14.01 -4.12 11.24
C TYR A 65 13.50 -3.73 9.84
N LEU A 66 12.53 -2.82 9.75
CA LEU A 66 11.97 -2.35 8.47
C LEU A 66 13.02 -1.67 7.60
N ASP A 67 13.90 -0.85 8.16
CA ASP A 67 14.97 -0.18 7.41
C ASP A 67 15.93 -1.18 6.77
N LYS A 68 16.18 -2.30 7.46
CA LYS A 68 16.97 -3.41 6.92
C LYS A 68 16.24 -4.15 5.81
N GLU A 69 14.97 -4.56 6.04
CA GLU A 69 14.19 -5.36 5.10
C GLU A 69 13.79 -4.59 3.83
N SER A 70 13.67 -3.27 3.93
CA SER A 70 13.32 -2.38 2.80
C SER A 70 14.53 -1.64 2.20
N GLY A 71 15.73 -1.95 2.66
CA GLY A 71 16.97 -1.32 2.24
C GLY A 71 17.32 -1.58 0.77
N PRO A 72 18.37 -0.92 0.25
CA PRO A 72 18.90 -1.22 -1.07
C PRO A 72 19.32 -2.70 -1.16
N THR A 73 19.07 -3.34 -2.31
CA THR A 73 19.41 -4.74 -2.53
C THR A 73 19.83 -4.97 -3.98
N ASN A 74 20.72 -5.94 -4.18
CA ASN A 74 21.13 -6.46 -5.49
C ASN A 74 20.49 -7.83 -5.78
N GLN A 75 19.48 -8.25 -5.01
CA GLN A 75 18.77 -9.49 -5.27
C GLN A 75 18.08 -9.44 -6.63
N LYS A 76 18.14 -10.54 -7.37
CA LYS A 76 17.52 -10.68 -8.69
C LYS A 76 15.99 -10.53 -8.62
N LEU A 77 15.39 -11.02 -7.52
CA LEU A 77 13.96 -10.91 -7.25
C LEU A 77 13.78 -10.12 -5.94
N PRO A 78 13.58 -8.82 -6.00
CA PRO A 78 13.39 -8.02 -4.81
C PRO A 78 12.03 -8.33 -4.16
N SER A 79 11.97 -8.24 -2.83
CA SER A 79 10.68 -8.32 -2.12
C SER A 79 9.85 -7.06 -2.32
N TYR A 80 8.57 -7.12 -2.03
CA TYR A 80 7.71 -5.92 -2.02
C TYR A 80 8.20 -4.85 -1.04
N ALA A 81 8.81 -5.26 0.09
CA ALA A 81 9.44 -4.33 1.02
C ALA A 81 10.59 -3.55 0.36
N HIS A 82 11.44 -4.22 -0.42
CA HIS A 82 12.50 -3.54 -1.17
C HIS A 82 11.94 -2.56 -2.20
N VAL A 83 10.88 -2.95 -2.93
CA VAL A 83 10.19 -2.09 -3.91
C VAL A 83 9.59 -0.86 -3.22
N ALA A 84 8.81 -1.07 -2.16
CA ALA A 84 8.23 0.02 -1.38
C ALA A 84 9.30 0.95 -0.80
N GLY A 85 10.39 0.37 -0.27
CA GLY A 85 11.52 1.12 0.28
C GLY A 85 12.25 1.97 -0.75
N ALA A 86 12.44 1.45 -1.97
CA ALA A 86 13.04 2.20 -3.08
C ALA A 86 12.24 3.46 -3.42
N ILE A 87 10.93 3.31 -3.58
CA ILE A 87 10.03 4.43 -3.85
C ILE A 87 10.00 5.40 -2.67
N TYR A 88 9.87 4.89 -1.43
CA TYR A 88 9.82 5.72 -0.22
C TYR A 88 11.07 6.58 -0.05
N ARG A 89 12.28 6.04 -0.31
CA ARG A 89 13.55 6.79 -0.23
C ARG A 89 13.63 7.95 -1.21
N LYS A 90 12.94 7.86 -2.34
CA LYS A 90 12.94 8.88 -3.41
C LYS A 90 11.70 9.76 -3.42
N SER A 91 10.71 9.46 -2.56
CA SER A 91 9.48 10.25 -2.47
C SER A 91 9.67 11.50 -1.62
N ASP A 92 8.90 12.54 -1.91
CA ASP A 92 8.78 13.72 -1.07
C ASP A 92 7.77 13.48 0.07
N PRO A 93 7.84 14.25 1.18
CA PRO A 93 6.90 14.10 2.30
C PRO A 93 5.42 14.20 1.89
N SER A 94 5.12 14.99 0.86
CA SER A 94 3.76 15.24 0.38
C SER A 94 3.26 14.23 -0.66
N ASP A 95 4.10 13.33 -1.16
CA ASP A 95 3.71 12.30 -2.13
C ASP A 95 2.71 11.32 -1.49
N ILE A 96 1.68 10.93 -2.23
CA ILE A 96 0.60 10.07 -1.73
C ILE A 96 0.77 8.67 -2.29
N ALA A 97 0.96 7.69 -1.41
CA ALA A 97 0.95 6.27 -1.76
C ALA A 97 -0.49 5.75 -1.77
N VAL A 98 -0.86 4.97 -2.78
CA VAL A 98 -2.18 4.35 -2.92
C VAL A 98 -2.02 2.84 -3.06
N THR A 99 -2.75 2.10 -2.24
CA THR A 99 -2.76 0.63 -2.23
C THR A 99 -4.17 0.09 -2.06
N ALA A 100 -4.42 -1.18 -2.37
CA ALA A 100 -5.72 -1.80 -2.10
C ALA A 100 -5.59 -3.29 -1.73
N ALA A 101 -5.13 -4.14 -2.64
CA ALA A 101 -5.30 -5.58 -2.47
C ALA A 101 -3.98 -6.37 -2.58
N GLY A 102 -4.03 -7.62 -2.15
CA GLY A 102 -2.91 -8.57 -2.27
C GLY A 102 -1.86 -8.45 -1.18
N GLY A 103 -0.68 -9.04 -1.43
CA GLY A 103 0.45 -9.01 -0.48
C GLY A 103 1.18 -7.68 -0.45
N LEU A 104 1.15 -6.95 -1.56
CA LEU A 104 1.85 -5.67 -1.72
C LEU A 104 1.35 -4.61 -0.73
N VAL A 105 0.04 -4.54 -0.50
CA VAL A 105 -0.56 -3.60 0.44
C VAL A 105 0.01 -3.76 1.86
N GLY A 106 0.17 -5.01 2.33
CA GLY A 106 0.74 -5.28 3.65
C GLY A 106 2.16 -4.76 3.81
N GLU A 107 3.00 -4.91 2.79
CA GLU A 107 4.38 -4.45 2.80
C GLU A 107 4.47 -2.92 2.68
N VAL A 108 3.65 -2.31 1.83
CA VAL A 108 3.60 -0.84 1.71
C VAL A 108 3.12 -0.21 3.01
N LEU A 109 2.09 -0.77 3.68
CA LEU A 109 1.60 -0.31 4.98
C LEU A 109 2.69 -0.30 6.07
N GLN A 110 3.62 -1.26 6.02
CA GLN A 110 4.72 -1.34 6.98
C GLN A 110 5.86 -0.38 6.66
N VAL A 111 6.25 -0.31 5.39
CA VAL A 111 7.42 0.44 4.92
C VAL A 111 7.13 1.93 4.72
N TRP A 112 5.94 2.24 4.20
CA TRP A 112 5.53 3.63 3.98
C TRP A 112 5.15 4.29 5.28
N ARG A 113 6.06 5.06 5.84
CA ARG A 113 5.87 5.84 7.07
C ARG A 113 5.45 7.26 6.68
N PRO A 114 4.15 7.61 6.75
CA PRO A 114 3.67 8.93 6.35
C PRO A 114 4.43 10.04 7.08
N ARG A 115 4.95 11.00 6.31
CA ARG A 115 5.69 12.16 6.83
C ARG A 115 4.79 13.39 6.95
N GLU A 116 3.64 13.37 6.25
CA GLU A 116 2.56 14.34 6.35
C GLU A 116 1.22 13.61 6.48
N LEU A 117 0.20 14.31 6.95
CA LEU A 117 -1.16 13.78 7.01
C LEU A 117 -1.71 13.54 5.59
N ASN A 118 -2.52 12.52 5.44
CA ASN A 118 -3.19 12.15 4.18
C ASN A 118 -2.20 11.89 3.02
N THR A 119 -1.08 11.22 3.31
CA THR A 119 -0.08 10.80 2.31
C THR A 119 0.01 9.30 2.13
N HIS A 120 -0.94 8.57 2.69
CA HIS A 120 -1.17 7.16 2.41
C HIS A 120 -2.66 6.88 2.38
N GLU A 121 -3.12 6.27 1.30
CA GLU A 121 -4.52 5.91 1.08
C GLU A 121 -4.62 4.42 0.76
N THR A 122 -5.56 3.75 1.41
CA THR A 122 -5.75 2.31 1.25
C THR A 122 -7.23 1.96 1.26
N GLU A 123 -7.70 1.30 0.20
CA GLU A 123 -9.00 0.66 0.23
C GLU A 123 -8.86 -0.66 1.01
N TRP A 124 -9.21 -0.64 2.27
CA TRP A 124 -9.04 -1.77 3.17
C TRP A 124 -10.33 -2.51 3.49
N GLY A 125 -11.47 -1.84 3.32
CA GLY A 125 -12.77 -2.35 3.74
C GLY A 125 -13.19 -3.61 2.98
N PHE A 126 -13.06 -3.61 1.66
CA PHE A 126 -13.41 -4.72 0.79
C PHE A 126 -12.21 -5.31 0.06
N SER A 127 -11.04 -4.67 0.16
CA SER A 127 -9.81 -5.10 -0.53
C SER A 127 -10.02 -5.29 -2.03
N CYS A 128 -10.64 -4.28 -2.67
CA CYS A 128 -10.99 -4.32 -4.07
C CYS A 128 -9.74 -4.24 -4.96
N MET A 129 -9.42 -5.34 -5.65
CA MET A 129 -8.35 -5.35 -6.64
C MET A 129 -8.62 -4.29 -7.73
N SER A 130 -7.57 -3.62 -8.16
CA SER A 130 -7.58 -2.54 -9.17
C SER A 130 -8.06 -1.17 -8.67
N TYR A 131 -8.55 -1.05 -7.45
CA TYR A 131 -8.82 0.25 -6.86
C TYR A 131 -7.56 1.15 -6.90
N GLU A 132 -6.38 0.57 -6.84
CA GLU A 132 -5.11 1.30 -6.80
C GLU A 132 -5.00 2.34 -7.92
N ILE A 133 -5.40 2.00 -9.14
CA ILE A 133 -5.30 2.90 -10.31
C ILE A 133 -6.45 3.92 -10.30
N SER A 134 -7.69 3.45 -10.18
CA SER A 134 -8.87 4.32 -10.19
C SER A 134 -8.93 5.25 -8.97
N GLY A 135 -8.60 4.72 -7.79
CA GLY A 135 -8.49 5.52 -6.57
C GLY A 135 -7.38 6.57 -6.66
N ALA A 136 -6.23 6.20 -7.23
CA ALA A 136 -5.14 7.15 -7.46
C ALA A 136 -5.56 8.29 -8.39
N LEU A 137 -6.33 8.00 -9.45
CA LEU A 137 -6.88 9.02 -10.33
C LEU A 137 -7.79 9.98 -9.56
N GLY A 138 -8.73 9.47 -8.77
CA GLY A 138 -9.62 10.29 -7.95
C GLY A 138 -8.83 11.16 -6.94
N ILE A 139 -7.82 10.58 -6.29
CA ILE A 139 -6.94 11.29 -5.36
C ILE A 139 -6.15 12.39 -6.09
N LYS A 140 -5.64 12.11 -7.29
CA LYS A 140 -4.93 13.10 -8.11
C LYS A 140 -5.82 14.25 -8.53
N MET A 141 -7.07 13.96 -8.91
CA MET A 141 -8.06 15.00 -9.22
C MET A 141 -8.34 15.91 -8.01
N ALA A 142 -8.43 15.32 -6.81
CA ALA A 142 -8.62 16.08 -5.57
C ALA A 142 -7.33 16.81 -5.11
N ASN A 143 -6.16 16.31 -5.48
CA ASN A 143 -4.84 16.84 -5.07
C ASN A 143 -3.93 17.10 -6.28
N PRO A 144 -4.27 18.00 -7.20
CA PRO A 144 -3.60 18.13 -8.50
C PRO A 144 -2.11 18.51 -8.41
N LYS A 145 -1.68 19.07 -7.29
CA LYS A 145 -0.28 19.50 -7.08
C LYS A 145 0.61 18.42 -6.45
N LYS A 146 0.02 17.36 -5.88
CA LYS A 146 0.80 16.28 -5.24
C LYS A 146 1.11 15.18 -6.26
N GLU A 147 2.24 14.49 -6.09
CA GLU A 147 2.46 13.23 -6.79
C GLU A 147 1.62 12.15 -6.14
N VAL A 148 0.98 11.31 -6.97
CA VAL A 148 0.19 10.17 -6.53
C VAL A 148 0.79 8.92 -7.11
N ILE A 149 1.10 7.97 -6.24
CA ILE A 149 1.86 6.75 -6.53
C ILE A 149 0.96 5.55 -6.25
N ALA A 150 0.50 4.87 -7.28
CA ALA A 150 -0.26 3.63 -7.15
C ALA A 150 0.71 2.44 -7.11
N PHE A 151 0.65 1.65 -6.06
CA PHE A 151 1.35 0.36 -5.97
C PHE A 151 0.37 -0.75 -6.31
N VAL A 152 0.59 -1.44 -7.42
CA VAL A 152 -0.36 -2.42 -7.96
C VAL A 152 0.35 -3.72 -8.31
N GLY A 153 -0.25 -4.86 -8.00
CA GLY A 153 0.19 -6.16 -8.49
C GLY A 153 -0.23 -6.37 -9.95
N ASP A 154 0.50 -7.21 -10.68
CA ASP A 154 0.22 -7.57 -12.07
C ASP A 154 -1.21 -8.10 -12.28
N GLY A 155 -1.71 -8.96 -11.36
CA GLY A 155 -3.08 -9.46 -11.41
C GLY A 155 -4.13 -8.36 -11.22
N SER A 156 -3.91 -7.41 -10.29
CA SER A 156 -4.78 -6.25 -10.10
C SER A 156 -4.74 -5.32 -11.32
N TYR A 157 -3.57 -5.07 -11.86
CA TYR A 157 -3.40 -4.26 -13.07
C TYR A 157 -4.21 -4.83 -14.25
N LEU A 158 -4.19 -6.14 -14.46
CA LEU A 158 -4.91 -6.79 -15.57
C LEU A 158 -6.43 -6.77 -15.40
N LEU A 159 -6.94 -6.71 -14.19
CA LEU A 159 -8.39 -6.67 -13.96
C LEU A 159 -9.01 -5.34 -14.39
N TYR A 160 -8.35 -4.22 -14.14
CA TYR A 160 -8.88 -2.90 -14.47
C TYR A 160 -7.75 -1.88 -14.63
N ASN A 161 -7.38 -1.60 -15.88
CA ASN A 161 -6.29 -0.70 -16.24
C ASN A 161 -6.72 0.49 -17.11
N SER A 162 -8.00 0.56 -17.48
CA SER A 162 -8.51 1.59 -18.38
C SER A 162 -8.36 3.02 -17.84
N ASP A 163 -8.28 3.20 -16.54
CA ASP A 163 -8.08 4.51 -15.93
C ASP A 163 -6.65 5.06 -16.10
N ILE A 164 -5.73 4.26 -16.62
CA ILE A 164 -4.46 4.78 -17.17
C ILE A 164 -4.75 5.71 -18.34
N TYR A 165 -5.61 5.25 -19.28
CA TYR A 165 -6.05 6.08 -20.40
C TYR A 165 -6.84 7.31 -19.91
N SER A 166 -7.76 7.13 -18.96
CA SER A 166 -8.51 8.24 -18.34
C SER A 166 -7.59 9.30 -17.74
N SER A 167 -6.50 8.89 -17.06
CA SER A 167 -5.52 9.80 -16.49
C SER A 167 -4.77 10.62 -17.55
N VAL A 168 -4.48 9.99 -18.70
CA VAL A 168 -3.80 10.63 -19.84
C VAL A 168 -4.70 11.67 -20.49
N ILE A 169 -5.93 11.29 -20.88
CA ILE A 169 -6.84 12.20 -21.59
C ILE A 169 -7.35 13.36 -20.73
N THR A 170 -7.38 13.18 -19.42
CA THR A 170 -7.78 14.23 -18.47
C THR A 170 -6.60 15.02 -17.91
N ASN A 171 -5.37 14.68 -18.34
CA ASN A 171 -4.12 15.30 -17.88
C ASN A 171 -3.93 15.26 -16.35
N HIS A 172 -4.32 14.14 -15.73
CA HIS A 172 -4.11 13.86 -14.31
C HIS A 172 -2.99 12.82 -14.15
N LYS A 173 -1.75 13.29 -14.21
CA LYS A 173 -0.55 12.43 -14.11
C LYS A 173 -0.56 11.54 -12.89
N LEU A 174 -0.34 10.24 -13.08
CA LEU A 174 -0.10 9.24 -12.06
C LEU A 174 1.30 8.64 -12.20
N ILE A 175 1.85 8.13 -11.11
CA ILE A 175 2.98 7.21 -11.13
C ILE A 175 2.45 5.85 -10.69
N ILE A 176 2.60 4.83 -11.52
CA ILE A 176 2.07 3.49 -11.26
C ILE A 176 3.24 2.52 -11.20
N VAL A 177 3.42 1.87 -10.07
CA VAL A 177 4.46 0.85 -9.85
C VAL A 177 3.80 -0.52 -9.90
N VAL A 178 4.04 -1.25 -10.99
CA VAL A 178 3.53 -2.61 -11.19
C VAL A 178 4.55 -3.61 -10.66
N CYS A 179 4.17 -4.36 -9.63
CA CYS A 179 4.97 -5.46 -9.11
C CYS A 179 4.56 -6.76 -9.83
N ASP A 180 5.33 -7.16 -10.84
CA ASP A 180 5.10 -8.39 -11.60
C ASP A 180 5.62 -9.60 -10.82
N ASN A 181 4.71 -10.31 -10.19
CA ASN A 181 5.00 -11.55 -9.45
C ASN A 181 4.51 -12.81 -10.18
N GLY A 182 4.05 -12.68 -11.41
CA GLY A 182 3.59 -13.77 -12.26
C GLY A 182 2.15 -14.22 -11.99
N GLY A 183 1.28 -13.36 -11.45
CA GLY A 183 -0.15 -13.63 -11.28
C GLY A 183 -0.71 -13.31 -9.90
N HIS A 184 -1.66 -14.12 -9.42
CA HIS A 184 -2.29 -13.96 -8.10
C HIS A 184 -1.49 -14.70 -7.01
N ALA A 185 -0.20 -14.33 -6.83
CA ALA A 185 0.75 -15.06 -5.99
C ALA A 185 0.34 -15.12 -4.50
N VAL A 186 -0.38 -14.12 -3.99
CA VAL A 186 -0.92 -14.17 -2.61
C VAL A 186 -1.96 -15.27 -2.46
N ILE A 187 -2.85 -15.42 -3.44
CA ILE A 187 -3.88 -16.47 -3.42
C ILE A 187 -3.22 -17.83 -3.53
N ASN A 188 -2.22 -17.98 -4.39
CA ASN A 188 -1.44 -19.21 -4.49
C ASN A 188 -0.81 -19.61 -3.15
N ARG A 189 -0.15 -18.65 -2.46
CA ARG A 189 0.40 -18.90 -1.12
C ARG A 189 -0.65 -19.29 -0.09
N LEU A 190 -1.83 -18.68 -0.12
CA LEU A 190 -2.95 -19.02 0.77
C LEU A 190 -3.46 -20.45 0.50
N GLN A 191 -3.56 -20.88 -0.78
CA GLN A 191 -3.92 -22.24 -1.13
C GLN A 191 -2.94 -23.26 -0.53
N LEU A 192 -1.64 -23.03 -0.75
CA LEU A 192 -0.57 -23.89 -0.21
C LEU A 192 -0.56 -23.90 1.33
N TYR A 193 -0.67 -22.73 1.96
CA TYR A 193 -0.72 -22.61 3.42
C TYR A 193 -1.90 -23.38 4.06
N LYS A 194 -3.04 -23.45 3.36
CA LYS A 194 -4.21 -24.22 3.81
C LYS A 194 -4.17 -25.69 3.42
N GLY A 195 -3.03 -26.21 2.94
CA GLY A 195 -2.84 -27.60 2.55
C GLY A 195 -3.40 -27.94 1.17
N GLY A 196 -3.79 -26.95 0.38
CA GLY A 196 -4.18 -27.13 -1.02
C GLY A 196 -2.98 -27.30 -1.95
N LYS A 197 -3.28 -27.47 -3.24
CA LYS A 197 -2.28 -27.47 -4.32
C LYS A 197 -2.40 -26.18 -5.13
N GLU A 198 -1.35 -25.82 -5.84
CA GLU A 198 -1.41 -24.73 -6.82
C GLU A 198 -2.52 -24.97 -7.85
N PHE A 199 -3.33 -23.96 -8.10
CA PHE A 199 -4.43 -24.05 -9.05
C PHE A 199 -4.78 -22.70 -9.65
N ASN A 200 -4.47 -22.51 -10.93
CA ASN A 200 -4.87 -21.40 -11.78
C ASN A 200 -4.58 -19.97 -11.23
N CYS A 201 -3.61 -19.82 -10.33
CA CYS A 201 -3.27 -18.51 -9.76
C CYS A 201 -2.07 -17.87 -10.44
N LEU A 202 -1.19 -18.67 -11.06
CA LEU A 202 0.04 -18.20 -11.67
C LEU A 202 -0.06 -18.24 -13.20
N PHE A 203 0.54 -17.25 -13.87
CA PHE A 203 0.58 -17.20 -15.35
C PHE A 203 1.33 -18.39 -15.95
N GLU A 204 2.32 -18.94 -15.22
CA GLU A 204 3.04 -20.14 -15.63
C GLU A 204 2.14 -21.38 -15.73
N SER A 205 1.00 -21.39 -15.02
CA SER A 205 -0.02 -22.43 -15.12
C SER A 205 -0.91 -22.29 -16.35
N SER A 206 -0.70 -21.25 -17.18
CA SER A 206 -1.43 -21.03 -18.41
C SER A 206 -1.22 -22.17 -19.41
N LYS A 207 -2.30 -22.54 -20.12
CA LYS A 207 -2.27 -23.53 -21.20
C LYS A 207 -1.65 -22.99 -22.49
N VAL A 208 -1.33 -21.69 -22.54
CA VAL A 208 -0.80 -21.02 -23.73
C VAL A 208 0.61 -20.52 -23.44
N ASP A 209 1.60 -21.17 -24.05
CA ASP A 209 3.02 -20.94 -23.74
C ASP A 209 3.51 -19.51 -24.00
N ASN A 210 2.93 -18.81 -24.96
CA ASN A 210 3.37 -17.47 -25.37
C ASN A 210 2.81 -16.32 -24.51
N LEU A 211 1.95 -16.60 -23.53
CA LEU A 211 1.31 -15.57 -22.68
C LEU A 211 1.96 -15.42 -21.29
N LYS A 212 3.10 -16.09 -21.06
CA LYS A 212 3.76 -16.08 -19.74
C LYS A 212 4.44 -14.76 -19.39
N ASN A 213 4.69 -13.90 -20.37
CA ASN A 213 5.34 -12.62 -20.18
C ASN A 213 4.48 -11.48 -20.75
N ILE A 214 3.91 -10.69 -19.87
CA ILE A 214 3.16 -9.50 -20.24
C ILE A 214 4.12 -8.30 -20.17
N ASP A 215 4.16 -7.51 -21.22
CA ASP A 215 4.93 -6.27 -21.24
C ASP A 215 4.03 -5.10 -20.78
N PHE A 216 4.03 -4.86 -19.48
CA PHE A 216 3.21 -3.81 -18.86
C PHE A 216 3.62 -2.41 -19.32
N ALA A 217 4.89 -2.19 -19.63
CA ALA A 217 5.39 -0.92 -20.14
C ALA A 217 4.78 -0.63 -21.53
N LYS A 218 4.88 -1.57 -22.48
CA LYS A 218 4.26 -1.41 -23.80
C LYS A 218 2.75 -1.30 -23.74
N HIS A 219 2.11 -2.04 -22.84
CA HIS A 219 0.66 -1.89 -22.64
C HIS A 219 0.31 -0.47 -22.20
N ALA A 220 1.04 0.09 -21.22
CA ALA A 220 0.84 1.48 -20.78
C ALA A 220 1.08 2.50 -21.90
N GLU A 221 2.11 2.29 -22.74
CA GLU A 221 2.40 3.13 -23.90
C GLU A 221 1.25 3.11 -24.91
N SER A 222 0.61 1.96 -25.12
CA SER A 222 -0.57 1.84 -26.00
C SER A 222 -1.77 2.66 -25.49
N LEU A 223 -1.81 2.97 -24.19
CA LEU A 223 -2.82 3.83 -23.56
C LEU A 223 -2.38 5.31 -23.48
N GLY A 224 -1.23 5.67 -24.08
CA GLY A 224 -0.71 7.03 -24.12
C GLY A 224 0.10 7.45 -22.89
N ALA A 225 0.35 6.55 -21.96
CA ALA A 225 1.26 6.77 -20.83
C ALA A 225 2.72 6.55 -21.24
N THR A 226 3.68 6.89 -20.37
CA THR A 226 5.07 6.44 -20.51
C THR A 226 5.23 5.11 -19.79
N GLY A 227 5.85 4.13 -20.43
CA GLY A 227 6.11 2.81 -19.86
C GLY A 227 7.60 2.53 -19.69
N GLU A 228 7.98 1.88 -18.60
CA GLU A 228 9.37 1.44 -18.36
C GLU A 228 9.39 0.11 -17.61
N ASN A 229 10.15 -0.87 -18.13
CA ASN A 229 10.42 -2.13 -17.44
C ASN A 229 11.78 -2.04 -16.76
N VAL A 230 11.86 -2.40 -15.49
CA VAL A 230 13.08 -2.42 -14.69
C VAL A 230 13.30 -3.80 -14.05
N SER A 231 14.55 -4.16 -13.80
CA SER A 231 14.92 -5.48 -13.29
C SER A 231 15.73 -5.43 -11.98
N SER A 232 15.91 -4.25 -11.43
CA SER A 232 16.62 -4.06 -10.16
C SER A 232 16.01 -2.93 -9.34
N VAL A 233 16.28 -2.93 -8.04
CA VAL A 233 15.86 -1.86 -7.12
C VAL A 233 16.53 -0.54 -7.49
N SER A 234 17.78 -0.54 -7.91
CA SER A 234 18.49 0.68 -8.35
C SER A 234 17.88 1.27 -9.62
N ASP A 235 17.49 0.42 -10.59
CA ASP A 235 16.82 0.89 -11.81
C ASP A 235 15.43 1.43 -11.48
N LEU A 236 14.71 0.81 -10.53
CA LEU A 236 13.43 1.31 -10.04
C LEU A 236 13.56 2.72 -9.43
N GLU A 237 14.57 2.94 -8.58
CA GLU A 237 14.83 4.27 -8.01
C GLU A 237 15.12 5.31 -9.11
N ALA A 238 15.91 4.94 -10.11
CA ALA A 238 16.21 5.83 -11.24
C ALA A 238 14.97 6.10 -12.11
N ALA A 239 14.17 5.06 -12.40
CA ALA A 239 12.90 5.18 -13.14
C ALA A 239 11.89 6.07 -12.40
N PHE A 240 11.78 5.92 -11.08
CA PHE A 240 10.91 6.75 -10.27
C PHE A 240 11.30 8.24 -10.31
N VAL A 241 12.60 8.54 -10.28
CA VAL A 241 13.10 9.93 -10.46
C VAL A 241 12.73 10.48 -11.85
N ARG A 242 12.77 9.65 -12.91
CA ARG A 242 12.30 10.04 -14.25
C ARG A 242 10.79 10.25 -14.25
N ALA A 243 10.04 9.36 -13.64
CA ALA A 243 8.59 9.44 -13.51
C ALA A 243 8.15 10.74 -12.81
N LYS A 244 8.83 11.15 -11.75
CA LYS A 244 8.56 12.44 -11.08
C LYS A 244 8.74 13.65 -12.01
N LYS A 245 9.69 13.61 -12.92
CA LYS A 245 9.96 14.67 -13.90
C LYS A 245 9.02 14.64 -15.13
N SER A 246 8.36 13.51 -15.37
CA SER A 246 7.43 13.36 -16.48
C SER A 246 6.22 14.29 -16.33
N LYS A 247 5.66 14.71 -17.45
CA LYS A 247 4.39 15.45 -17.51
C LYS A 247 3.19 14.55 -17.77
N SER A 248 3.41 13.31 -18.16
CA SER A 248 2.38 12.30 -18.43
C SER A 248 2.40 11.22 -17.36
N THR A 249 1.30 10.47 -17.26
CA THR A 249 1.22 9.26 -16.44
C THR A 249 2.37 8.33 -16.80
N TYR A 250 2.99 7.73 -15.79
CA TYR A 250 4.20 6.93 -15.91
C TYR A 250 3.99 5.57 -15.21
N VAL A 251 4.19 4.50 -15.96
CA VAL A 251 4.07 3.12 -15.46
C VAL A 251 5.45 2.48 -15.42
N ILE A 252 5.85 2.06 -14.24
CA ILE A 252 7.12 1.34 -14.01
C ILE A 252 6.76 -0.09 -13.63
N SER A 253 7.19 -1.06 -14.43
CA SER A 253 7.02 -2.48 -14.11
C SER A 253 8.33 -3.05 -13.60
N ILE A 254 8.28 -3.69 -12.43
CA ILE A 254 9.41 -4.43 -11.83
C ILE A 254 9.04 -5.88 -11.61
N LYS A 255 9.96 -6.78 -12.02
CA LYS A 255 9.81 -8.22 -11.89
C LYS A 255 10.78 -8.80 -10.87
#